data_0d1114f1159363311900e7897e904452
#
_entry.id   0d1114f1159363311900e7897e904452
#
_cell.length_a   1.000
_cell.length_b   1.000
_cell.length_c   1.000
_cell.angle_alpha   90.00
_cell.angle_beta   90.00
_cell.angle_gamma   90.00
#
_symmetry.space_group_name_H-M   'P 1'
#
loop_
_entity.id
_entity.type
_entity.pdbx_description
1 polymer ?
#
loop_
_entity_poly.entity_id
_entity_poly.type
_entity_poly.pdbx_seq_one_letter_code
_entity_poly.pdbx_strand_id
1 'polypeptide(L)'
;MTLVLRYAARSDVGRVRAKNDDSAYVGRHLAVLADGMGGHVGGDVASASTVLDLAPLDAVGYEDPATVLPDEIQNANLILNELVHANPKLAGMGTTCTAGLLAGTTLHIAHIGDSRAYRLADGEFSQVTTDHTFVQKLVDEGRLEAGEAPFHPNKNVLMRVLGDVDASPELDVFEVPVAPGERWLFCSDGLTDVVSPEKIHEVLRDSEALNQAVDTLVDLTLKGGAPDNVTVVAFEIAEGTAEELAPVPDVHLSEQALAAAHPPEVGPVSGLLLREDLDARPHLLVGAASNAVKTDRIPVVTRSSTRRRAAALLGETPVPENRPRRTAAV
;
A
#
# COMPACT_ATOMS: atom_id res chain seq x y z
N MET A 1 -0.07 25.11 8.70
CA MET A 1 -1.23 24.21 8.65
C MET A 1 -0.69 22.82 8.60
N THR A 2 -1.11 21.94 9.46
CA THR A 2 -0.71 20.54 9.39
C THR A 2 -1.93 19.74 8.95
N LEU A 3 -1.78 19.00 7.87
CA LEU A 3 -2.85 18.27 7.24
C LEU A 3 -2.88 16.81 7.73
N VAL A 4 -4.04 16.18 7.66
CA VAL A 4 -4.27 14.76 7.94
C VAL A 4 -5.16 14.17 6.86
N LEU A 5 -5.14 12.85 6.74
CA LEU A 5 -6.07 12.10 5.91
C LEU A 5 -7.33 11.76 6.74
N ARG A 6 -8.50 12.06 6.20
CA ARG A 6 -9.78 11.46 6.59
C ARG A 6 -10.01 10.31 5.61
N TYR A 7 -10.34 9.13 6.07
CA TYR A 7 -10.24 7.94 5.22
C TYR A 7 -11.36 6.94 5.41
N ALA A 8 -11.57 6.15 4.36
CA ALA A 8 -12.38 4.94 4.35
C ALA A 8 -11.72 3.90 3.44
N ALA A 9 -11.89 2.63 3.75
CA ALA A 9 -11.37 1.55 2.93
C ALA A 9 -12.28 0.32 3.00
N ARG A 10 -12.37 -0.41 1.89
CA ARG A 10 -13.04 -1.71 1.81
C ARG A 10 -12.30 -2.61 0.82
N SER A 11 -12.22 -3.89 1.17
CA SER A 11 -11.67 -4.94 0.31
C SER A 11 -12.65 -6.11 0.29
N ASP A 12 -12.83 -6.71 -0.88
CA ASP A 12 -13.70 -7.88 -1.09
C ASP A 12 -13.00 -8.89 -2.00
N VAL A 13 -13.23 -10.16 -1.74
CA VAL A 13 -12.64 -11.26 -2.52
C VAL A 13 -13.20 -11.33 -3.96
N GLY A 14 -14.30 -10.65 -4.22
CA GLY A 14 -15.01 -10.75 -5.48
C GLY A 14 -15.88 -12.00 -5.59
N ARG A 15 -16.25 -12.36 -6.83
CA ARG A 15 -17.18 -13.48 -7.11
C ARG A 15 -16.50 -14.71 -7.66
N VAL A 16 -15.27 -14.60 -8.13
CA VAL A 16 -14.57 -15.67 -8.88
C VAL A 16 -13.36 -16.19 -8.13
N ARG A 17 -12.62 -15.32 -7.46
CA ARG A 17 -11.42 -15.71 -6.71
C ARG A 17 -11.78 -16.49 -5.43
N ALA A 18 -10.93 -17.45 -5.05
CA ALA A 18 -11.12 -18.25 -3.84
C ALA A 18 -10.60 -17.57 -2.57
N LYS A 19 -9.64 -16.66 -2.72
CA LYS A 19 -9.01 -15.89 -1.63
C LYS A 19 -8.79 -14.45 -2.07
N ASN A 20 -8.60 -13.59 -1.09
CA ASN A 20 -8.26 -12.21 -1.33
C ASN A 20 -6.74 -12.04 -1.23
N ASP A 21 -6.11 -11.68 -2.33
CA ASP A 21 -4.68 -11.41 -2.44
C ASP A 21 -4.36 -9.91 -2.32
N ASP A 22 -5.37 -9.04 -2.31
CA ASP A 22 -5.21 -7.60 -2.07
C ASP A 22 -4.96 -7.31 -0.60
N SER A 23 -4.23 -6.23 -0.35
CA SER A 23 -4.03 -5.64 0.97
C SER A 23 -4.02 -4.13 0.90
N ALA A 24 -4.57 -3.46 1.91
CA ALA A 24 -4.42 -2.02 2.04
C ALA A 24 -4.37 -1.57 3.51
N TYR A 25 -3.65 -0.48 3.72
CA TYR A 25 -3.56 0.26 4.97
C TYR A 25 -3.90 1.72 4.70
N VAL A 26 -4.64 2.35 5.58
CA VAL A 26 -4.78 3.80 5.59
C VAL A 26 -4.90 4.33 7.01
N GLY A 27 -4.13 5.35 7.31
CA GLY A 27 -4.11 6.07 8.57
C GLY A 27 -4.09 7.57 8.34
N ARG A 28 -3.62 8.32 9.33
CA ARG A 28 -3.69 9.79 9.29
C ARG A 28 -2.72 10.44 8.30
N HIS A 29 -1.63 9.78 7.97
CA HIS A 29 -0.57 10.33 7.12
C HIS A 29 -0.12 9.39 6.01
N LEU A 30 -0.58 8.15 6.02
CA LEU A 30 -0.19 7.13 5.08
C LEU A 30 -1.41 6.44 4.48
N ALA A 31 -1.41 6.24 3.16
CA ALA A 31 -2.28 5.31 2.45
C ALA A 31 -1.42 4.37 1.62
N VAL A 32 -1.67 3.07 1.69
CA VAL A 32 -0.98 2.04 0.91
C VAL A 32 -1.98 1.03 0.40
N LEU A 33 -1.86 0.69 -0.87
CA LEU A 33 -2.60 -0.40 -1.51
C LEU A 33 -1.62 -1.29 -2.26
N ALA A 34 -1.79 -2.58 -2.14
CA ALA A 34 -0.99 -3.61 -2.78
C ALA A 34 -1.90 -4.73 -3.29
N ASP A 35 -1.83 -5.02 -4.59
CA ASP A 35 -2.52 -6.11 -5.26
C ASP A 35 -1.54 -7.27 -5.43
N GLY A 36 -1.83 -8.37 -4.77
CA GLY A 36 -0.94 -9.52 -4.70
C GLY A 36 -1.13 -10.47 -5.87
N MET A 37 -0.05 -10.82 -6.53
CA MET A 37 -0.02 -11.73 -7.67
C MET A 37 0.87 -12.95 -7.41
N GLY A 38 0.68 -14.01 -8.19
CA GLY A 38 1.50 -15.22 -8.07
C GLY A 38 0.70 -16.51 -8.15
N GLY A 39 -0.49 -16.46 -8.70
CA GLY A 39 -1.36 -17.60 -8.91
C GLY A 39 -1.83 -18.23 -7.59
N HIS A 40 -1.62 -19.55 -7.42
CA HIS A 40 -2.13 -20.27 -6.24
C HIS A 40 -1.31 -20.07 -4.97
N VAL A 41 -0.15 -19.41 -5.03
CA VAL A 41 0.80 -19.37 -3.91
C VAL A 41 1.42 -17.98 -3.79
N GLY A 42 1.13 -17.28 -2.71
CA GLY A 42 1.93 -16.18 -2.21
C GLY A 42 1.49 -14.75 -2.56
N GLY A 43 0.44 -14.52 -3.37
CA GLY A 43 -0.05 -13.16 -3.63
C GLY A 43 -0.49 -12.46 -2.35
N ASP A 44 -1.27 -13.15 -1.53
CA ASP A 44 -1.67 -12.69 -0.20
C ASP A 44 -0.48 -12.43 0.74
N VAL A 45 0.57 -13.25 0.63
CA VAL A 45 1.82 -13.08 1.38
C VAL A 45 2.55 -11.82 0.91
N ALA A 46 2.67 -11.62 -0.41
CA ALA A 46 3.39 -10.48 -0.97
C ALA A 46 2.72 -9.15 -0.64
N SER A 47 1.41 -9.03 -0.87
CA SER A 47 0.66 -7.81 -0.59
C SER A 47 0.60 -7.49 0.90
N ALA A 48 0.32 -8.51 1.75
CA ALA A 48 0.26 -8.33 3.19
C ALA A 48 1.63 -7.92 3.77
N SER A 49 2.72 -8.57 3.35
CA SER A 49 4.06 -8.21 3.82
C SER A 49 4.39 -6.77 3.45
N THR A 50 4.14 -6.37 2.20
CA THR A 50 4.43 -5.01 1.73
C THR A 50 3.65 -3.96 2.51
N VAL A 51 2.33 -4.14 2.66
CA VAL A 51 1.47 -3.19 3.37
C VAL A 51 1.85 -3.07 4.85
N LEU A 52 2.12 -4.21 5.50
CA LEU A 52 2.48 -4.23 6.92
C LEU A 52 3.89 -3.67 7.18
N ASP A 53 4.81 -3.80 6.25
CA ASP A 53 6.15 -3.20 6.35
C ASP A 53 6.09 -1.67 6.24
N LEU A 54 5.19 -1.14 5.41
CA LEU A 54 4.99 0.29 5.21
C LEU A 54 4.13 0.95 6.30
N ALA A 55 3.22 0.22 6.94
CA ALA A 55 2.28 0.78 7.92
C ALA A 55 2.92 1.64 9.03
N PRO A 56 4.12 1.31 9.56
CA PRO A 56 4.81 2.15 10.54
C PRO A 56 5.21 3.55 10.04
N LEU A 57 5.20 3.79 8.72
CA LEU A 57 5.42 5.12 8.16
C LEU A 57 4.25 6.08 8.44
N ASP A 58 3.11 5.60 8.94
CA ASP A 58 2.00 6.46 9.37
C ASP A 58 2.36 7.23 10.64
N ALA A 59 3.25 8.20 10.48
CA ALA A 59 3.76 9.07 11.54
C ALA A 59 4.08 10.46 10.97
N VAL A 60 4.31 11.41 11.86
CA VAL A 60 4.70 12.78 11.51
C VAL A 60 6.19 13.01 11.73
N GLY A 61 6.73 14.06 11.09
CA GLY A 61 8.06 14.58 11.40
C GLY A 61 9.21 13.90 10.66
N TYR A 62 8.95 13.35 9.49
CA TYR A 62 10.02 12.89 8.60
C TYR A 62 10.85 14.09 8.11
N GLU A 63 12.16 14.01 8.24
CA GLU A 63 13.09 15.02 7.71
C GLU A 63 13.15 15.00 6.18
N ASP A 64 13.03 13.81 5.59
CA ASP A 64 13.07 13.61 4.14
C ASP A 64 12.03 12.55 3.69
N PRO A 65 10.76 12.93 3.63
CA PRO A 65 9.69 12.00 3.23
C PRO A 65 9.81 11.54 1.77
N ALA A 66 10.42 12.34 0.89
CA ALA A 66 10.65 11.98 -0.50
C ALA A 66 11.60 10.79 -0.67
N THR A 67 12.52 10.60 0.25
CA THR A 67 13.47 9.48 0.26
C THR A 67 12.94 8.31 1.11
N VAL A 68 12.29 8.60 2.23
CA VAL A 68 11.84 7.56 3.18
C VAL A 68 10.84 6.60 2.53
N LEU A 69 9.84 7.11 1.81
CA LEU A 69 8.80 6.28 1.21
C LEU A 69 9.36 5.31 0.14
N PRO A 70 10.08 5.77 -0.89
CA PRO A 70 10.65 4.85 -1.88
C PRO A 70 11.69 3.90 -1.29
N ASP A 71 12.51 4.33 -0.33
CA ASP A 71 13.48 3.46 0.32
C ASP A 71 12.81 2.31 1.08
N GLU A 72 11.69 2.58 1.76
CA GLU A 72 10.95 1.52 2.48
C GLU A 72 10.26 0.55 1.50
N ILE A 73 9.77 1.02 0.35
CA ILE A 73 9.24 0.12 -0.69
C ILE A 73 10.36 -0.75 -1.28
N GLN A 74 11.55 -0.20 -1.50
CA GLN A 74 12.71 -0.98 -1.92
C GLN A 74 13.08 -2.05 -0.87
N ASN A 75 12.98 -1.70 0.41
CA ASN A 75 13.21 -2.64 1.49
C ASN A 75 12.15 -3.75 1.53
N ALA A 76 10.87 -3.40 1.31
CA ALA A 76 9.80 -4.40 1.16
C ALA A 76 10.09 -5.39 0.02
N ASN A 77 10.60 -4.91 -1.13
CA ASN A 77 11.03 -5.79 -2.22
C ASN A 77 12.14 -6.77 -1.80
N LEU A 78 13.13 -6.31 -1.03
CA LEU A 78 14.18 -7.19 -0.52
C LEU A 78 13.61 -8.25 0.43
N ILE A 79 12.64 -7.90 1.27
CA ILE A 79 11.94 -8.84 2.15
C ILE A 79 11.21 -9.91 1.34
N LEU A 80 10.50 -9.54 0.28
CA LEU A 80 9.83 -10.51 -0.58
C LEU A 80 10.82 -11.51 -1.20
N ASN A 81 11.96 -11.03 -1.68
CA ASN A 81 13.00 -11.89 -2.22
C ASN A 81 13.59 -12.86 -1.18
N GLU A 82 13.80 -12.39 0.06
CA GLU A 82 14.23 -13.26 1.15
C GLU A 82 13.20 -14.31 1.53
N LEU A 83 11.90 -13.96 1.47
CA LEU A 83 10.82 -14.92 1.69
C LEU A 83 10.83 -16.05 0.66
N VAL A 84 11.07 -15.73 -0.61
CA VAL A 84 11.21 -16.74 -1.68
C VAL A 84 12.45 -17.62 -1.42
N HIS A 85 13.58 -17.02 -1.01
CA HIS A 85 14.77 -17.80 -0.66
C HIS A 85 14.54 -18.75 0.51
N ALA A 86 13.85 -18.30 1.54
CA ALA A 86 13.52 -19.11 2.72
C ALA A 86 12.46 -20.19 2.42
N ASN A 87 11.53 -19.91 1.51
CA ASN A 87 10.47 -20.82 1.10
C ASN A 87 10.29 -20.78 -0.43
N PRO A 88 10.98 -21.64 -1.18
CA PRO A 88 10.90 -21.69 -2.66
C PRO A 88 9.48 -21.96 -3.21
N LYS A 89 8.52 -22.38 -2.37
CA LYS A 89 7.11 -22.51 -2.81
C LYS A 89 6.48 -21.17 -3.09
N LEU A 90 7.05 -20.08 -2.59
CA LEU A 90 6.62 -18.71 -2.84
C LEU A 90 7.22 -18.12 -4.14
N ALA A 91 8.01 -18.90 -4.88
CA ALA A 91 8.60 -18.42 -6.14
C ALA A 91 7.52 -17.96 -7.13
N GLY A 92 7.71 -16.77 -7.68
CA GLY A 92 6.75 -16.12 -8.57
C GLY A 92 5.66 -15.33 -7.84
N MET A 93 5.73 -15.19 -6.51
CA MET A 93 4.92 -14.21 -5.82
C MET A 93 5.40 -12.80 -6.11
N GLY A 94 4.48 -11.87 -6.22
CA GLY A 94 4.77 -10.46 -6.37
C GLY A 94 3.57 -9.63 -5.94
N THR A 95 3.73 -8.33 -5.99
CA THR A 95 2.63 -7.41 -5.69
C THR A 95 2.82 -6.07 -6.35
N THR A 96 1.74 -5.38 -6.68
CA THR A 96 1.76 -3.94 -6.93
C THR A 96 2.02 -3.20 -5.62
N CYS A 97 2.34 -1.93 -5.71
CA CYS A 97 2.33 -1.03 -4.56
C CYS A 97 2.00 0.39 -5.02
N THR A 98 0.92 0.95 -4.49
CA THR A 98 0.58 2.37 -4.62
C THR A 98 0.51 2.95 -3.23
N ALA A 99 1.45 3.84 -2.90
CA ALA A 99 1.58 4.41 -1.58
C ALA A 99 1.63 5.94 -1.64
N GLY A 100 0.99 6.59 -0.65
CA GLY A 100 0.98 8.04 -0.48
C GLY A 100 1.28 8.40 0.97
N LEU A 101 2.37 9.14 1.19
CA LEU A 101 2.78 9.67 2.50
C LEU A 101 2.55 11.18 2.55
N LEU A 102 1.65 11.61 3.42
CA LEU A 102 1.36 13.02 3.64
C LEU A 102 2.38 13.62 4.61
N ALA A 103 3.14 14.60 4.12
CA ALA A 103 4.06 15.36 4.94
C ALA A 103 3.88 16.86 4.70
N GLY A 104 3.50 17.58 5.75
CA GLY A 104 3.17 19.01 5.65
C GLY A 104 1.96 19.24 4.73
N THR A 105 2.17 19.87 3.59
CA THR A 105 1.18 20.15 2.55
C THR A 105 1.47 19.41 1.24
N THR A 106 2.26 18.35 1.32
CA THR A 106 2.67 17.56 0.15
C THR A 106 2.33 16.09 0.37
N LEU A 107 1.70 15.48 -0.61
CA LEU A 107 1.52 14.04 -0.70
C LEU A 107 2.66 13.47 -1.55
N HIS A 108 3.56 12.72 -0.92
CA HIS A 108 4.63 11.98 -1.58
C HIS A 108 4.07 10.65 -2.06
N ILE A 109 4.11 10.40 -3.35
CA ILE A 109 3.56 9.19 -3.97
C ILE A 109 4.69 8.33 -4.51
N ALA A 110 4.62 7.04 -4.23
CA ALA A 110 5.46 6.03 -4.86
C ALA A 110 4.56 4.91 -5.41
N HIS A 111 4.81 4.52 -6.66
CA HIS A 111 3.95 3.63 -7.39
C HIS A 111 4.74 2.59 -8.20
N ILE A 112 4.22 1.35 -8.20
CA ILE A 112 4.64 0.26 -9.08
C ILE A 112 3.46 -0.70 -9.31
N GLY A 113 3.22 -1.06 -10.57
CA GLY A 113 2.14 -1.98 -10.97
C GLY A 113 1.04 -1.28 -11.74
N ASP A 114 -0.19 -1.79 -11.67
CA ASP A 114 -1.39 -1.30 -12.36
C ASP A 114 -2.55 -0.97 -11.40
N SER A 115 -2.32 -1.04 -10.10
CA SER A 115 -3.19 -0.38 -9.12
C SER A 115 -3.14 1.13 -9.34
N ARG A 116 -4.25 1.84 -9.19
CA ARG A 116 -4.32 3.23 -9.61
C ARG A 116 -4.57 4.20 -8.47
N ALA A 117 -4.01 5.39 -8.61
CA ALA A 117 -4.33 6.56 -7.77
C ALA A 117 -5.07 7.59 -8.61
N TYR A 118 -6.23 8.05 -8.10
CA TYR A 118 -7.04 9.12 -8.68
C TYR A 118 -7.10 10.29 -7.71
N ARG A 119 -7.14 11.51 -8.26
CA ARG A 119 -7.31 12.77 -7.53
C ARG A 119 -8.56 13.49 -8.01
N LEU A 120 -9.36 13.97 -7.08
CA LEU A 120 -10.46 14.90 -7.30
C LEU A 120 -10.16 16.19 -6.54
N ALA A 121 -9.83 17.25 -7.29
CA ALA A 121 -9.48 18.55 -6.76
C ALA A 121 -10.11 19.64 -7.65
N ASP A 122 -10.70 20.66 -7.05
CA ASP A 122 -11.34 21.79 -7.77
C ASP A 122 -12.34 21.36 -8.84
N GLY A 123 -12.98 20.20 -8.64
CA GLY A 123 -13.94 19.62 -9.59
C GLY A 123 -13.30 18.83 -10.74
N GLU A 124 -11.97 18.83 -10.84
CA GLU A 124 -11.23 18.03 -11.81
C GLU A 124 -10.89 16.64 -11.24
N PHE A 125 -11.15 15.60 -12.04
CA PHE A 125 -10.82 14.23 -11.72
C PHE A 125 -9.75 13.72 -12.68
N SER A 126 -8.67 13.19 -12.15
CA SER A 126 -7.55 12.69 -12.93
C SER A 126 -6.95 11.42 -12.33
N GLN A 127 -6.50 10.50 -13.19
CA GLN A 127 -5.60 9.44 -12.80
C GLN A 127 -4.20 10.04 -12.65
N VAL A 128 -3.56 9.79 -11.52
CA VAL A 128 -2.26 10.38 -11.16
C VAL A 128 -1.11 9.41 -11.48
N THR A 129 -1.37 8.11 -11.35
CA THR A 129 -0.41 7.05 -11.66
C THR A 129 -0.54 6.59 -13.12
N THR A 130 0.54 6.05 -13.67
CA THR A 130 0.55 5.38 -14.99
C THR A 130 0.71 3.88 -14.76
N ASP A 131 -0.14 3.07 -15.40
CA ASP A 131 -0.10 1.61 -15.24
C ASP A 131 1.20 1.03 -15.81
N HIS A 132 1.88 0.19 -15.05
CA HIS A 132 3.09 -0.50 -15.51
C HIS A 132 2.73 -1.80 -16.23
N THR A 133 1.90 -1.70 -17.27
CA THR A 133 1.44 -2.84 -18.07
C THR A 133 2.07 -2.85 -19.46
N PHE A 134 2.06 -4.02 -20.09
CA PHE A 134 2.49 -4.16 -21.47
C PHE A 134 1.63 -3.31 -22.42
N VAL A 135 0.33 -3.22 -22.19
CA VAL A 135 -0.58 -2.45 -23.04
C VAL A 135 -0.34 -0.95 -22.89
N GLN A 136 -0.09 -0.46 -21.69
CA GLN A 136 0.27 0.94 -21.46
C GLN A 136 1.55 1.31 -22.21
N LYS A 137 2.56 0.46 -22.16
CA LYS A 137 3.78 0.64 -22.94
C LYS A 137 3.50 0.75 -24.45
N LEU A 138 2.60 -0.08 -24.99
CA LEU A 138 2.22 0.02 -26.40
C LEU A 138 1.50 1.34 -26.71
N VAL A 139 0.68 1.84 -25.80
CA VAL A 139 0.02 3.15 -25.92
C VAL A 139 1.06 4.27 -25.92
N ASP A 140 2.00 4.25 -25.00
CA ASP A 140 3.08 5.26 -24.89
C ASP A 140 3.97 5.29 -26.11
N GLU A 141 4.23 4.12 -26.73
CA GLU A 141 4.97 3.97 -27.99
C GLU A 141 4.13 4.35 -29.24
N GLY A 142 2.84 4.69 -29.10
CA GLY A 142 1.93 4.98 -30.20
C GLY A 142 1.59 3.74 -31.07
N ARG A 143 1.74 2.54 -30.51
CA ARG A 143 1.48 1.25 -31.20
C ARG A 143 0.11 0.66 -30.88
N LEU A 144 -0.60 1.26 -29.93
CA LEU A 144 -1.96 0.91 -29.55
C LEU A 144 -2.71 2.17 -29.19
N GLU A 145 -3.97 2.29 -29.63
CA GLU A 145 -4.86 3.37 -29.20
C GLU A 145 -5.27 3.13 -27.73
N ALA A 146 -5.33 4.19 -26.92
CA ALA A 146 -5.71 4.06 -25.51
C ALA A 146 -7.08 3.38 -25.30
N GLY A 147 -8.03 3.63 -26.20
CA GLY A 147 -9.36 3.00 -26.20
C GLY A 147 -9.37 1.49 -26.51
N GLU A 148 -8.29 0.96 -27.09
CA GLU A 148 -8.14 -0.46 -27.42
C GLU A 148 -7.47 -1.24 -26.30
N ALA A 149 -6.71 -0.57 -25.42
CA ALA A 149 -5.96 -1.20 -24.34
C ALA A 149 -6.82 -2.11 -23.44
N PRO A 150 -8.04 -1.76 -23.01
CA PRO A 150 -8.90 -2.61 -22.18
C PRO A 150 -9.32 -3.93 -22.85
N PHE A 151 -9.28 -4.00 -24.17
CA PHE A 151 -9.69 -5.18 -24.95
C PHE A 151 -8.52 -6.01 -25.47
N HIS A 152 -7.28 -5.59 -25.18
CA HIS A 152 -6.10 -6.29 -25.66
C HIS A 152 -5.90 -7.62 -24.91
N PRO A 153 -5.50 -8.73 -25.60
CA PRO A 153 -5.32 -10.06 -24.96
C PRO A 153 -4.33 -10.04 -23.78
N ASN A 154 -3.34 -9.16 -23.81
CA ASN A 154 -2.29 -9.04 -22.80
C ASN A 154 -2.51 -7.82 -21.87
N LYS A 155 -3.75 -7.38 -21.66
CA LYS A 155 -4.03 -6.20 -20.83
C LYS A 155 -3.53 -6.34 -19.38
N ASN A 156 -3.52 -7.55 -18.84
CA ASN A 156 -3.11 -7.84 -17.46
C ASN A 156 -1.63 -8.27 -17.35
N VAL A 157 -0.81 -8.05 -18.39
CA VAL A 157 0.63 -8.37 -18.32
C VAL A 157 1.37 -7.20 -17.68
N LEU A 158 1.76 -7.39 -16.44
CA LEU A 158 2.57 -6.43 -15.69
C LEU A 158 4.03 -6.42 -16.16
N MET A 159 4.60 -5.24 -16.25
CA MET A 159 6.00 -5.02 -16.64
C MET A 159 6.90 -4.68 -15.45
N ARG A 160 6.32 -4.19 -14.36
CA ARG A 160 7.01 -3.83 -13.13
C ARG A 160 6.14 -4.19 -11.93
N VAL A 161 6.71 -4.95 -10.98
CA VAL A 161 6.08 -5.35 -9.70
C VAL A 161 7.15 -5.50 -8.63
N LEU A 162 6.76 -5.58 -7.37
CA LEU A 162 7.64 -6.00 -6.27
C LEU A 162 7.70 -7.53 -6.22
N GLY A 163 8.86 -8.06 -5.86
CA GLY A 163 9.10 -9.49 -5.67
C GLY A 163 9.58 -10.24 -6.92
N ASP A 164 9.46 -9.66 -8.11
CA ASP A 164 9.88 -10.30 -9.37
C ASP A 164 11.35 -10.02 -9.74
N VAL A 165 11.93 -8.96 -9.21
CA VAL A 165 13.29 -8.51 -9.55
C VAL A 165 14.18 -8.56 -8.32
N ASP A 166 15.34 -9.23 -8.43
CA ASP A 166 16.33 -9.32 -7.35
C ASP A 166 16.94 -7.97 -6.95
N ALA A 167 17.00 -7.03 -7.89
CA ALA A 167 17.56 -5.71 -7.70
C ALA A 167 16.51 -4.70 -7.21
N SER A 168 16.82 -3.42 -7.30
CA SER A 168 15.89 -2.33 -7.04
C SER A 168 14.85 -2.22 -8.16
N PRO A 169 13.58 -2.50 -7.93
CA PRO A 169 12.54 -2.25 -8.92
C PRO A 169 12.42 -0.74 -9.20
N GLU A 170 12.12 -0.40 -10.44
CA GLU A 170 11.93 0.98 -10.85
C GLU A 170 10.56 1.47 -10.39
N LEU A 171 10.55 2.39 -9.44
CA LEU A 171 9.35 3.03 -8.90
C LEU A 171 9.10 4.36 -9.61
N ASP A 172 7.84 4.67 -9.88
CA ASP A 172 7.44 6.04 -10.17
C ASP A 172 7.28 6.79 -8.85
N VAL A 173 8.06 7.87 -8.67
CA VAL A 173 8.09 8.66 -7.44
C VAL A 173 7.85 10.12 -7.80
N PHE A 174 6.85 10.74 -7.16
CA PHE A 174 6.52 12.15 -7.39
C PHE A 174 5.86 12.79 -6.17
N GLU A 175 5.87 14.10 -6.14
CA GLU A 175 5.32 14.92 -5.09
C GLU A 175 4.15 15.74 -5.60
N VAL A 176 3.05 15.74 -4.86
CA VAL A 176 1.86 16.49 -5.22
C VAL A 176 1.50 17.45 -4.09
N PRO A 177 1.56 18.77 -4.33
CA PRO A 177 0.98 19.73 -3.40
C PRO A 177 -0.52 19.47 -3.24
N VAL A 178 -0.98 19.45 -1.98
CA VAL A 178 -2.38 19.15 -1.65
C VAL A 178 -2.99 20.23 -0.78
N ALA A 179 -4.31 20.38 -0.90
CA ALA A 179 -5.09 21.33 -0.13
C ALA A 179 -6.28 20.64 0.58
N PRO A 180 -6.78 21.21 1.70
CA PRO A 180 -7.99 20.70 2.35
C PRO A 180 -9.18 20.62 1.39
N GLY A 181 -9.95 19.53 1.47
CA GLY A 181 -11.12 19.26 0.63
C GLY A 181 -10.82 18.44 -0.61
N GLU A 182 -9.56 18.20 -0.97
CA GLU A 182 -9.22 17.29 -2.06
C GLU A 182 -9.54 15.84 -1.66
N ARG A 183 -10.12 15.09 -2.58
CA ARG A 183 -10.40 13.67 -2.42
C ARG A 183 -9.50 12.83 -3.31
N TRP A 184 -9.03 11.74 -2.74
CA TRP A 184 -8.15 10.78 -3.39
C TRP A 184 -8.74 9.39 -3.32
N LEU A 185 -8.43 8.57 -4.33
CA LEU A 185 -8.83 7.17 -4.38
C LEU A 185 -7.65 6.33 -4.84
N PHE A 186 -7.28 5.32 -4.05
CA PHE A 186 -6.40 4.24 -4.50
C PHE A 186 -7.25 2.98 -4.68
N CYS A 187 -7.02 2.24 -5.75
CA CYS A 187 -7.76 1.01 -6.02
C CYS A 187 -6.92 -0.02 -6.76
N SER A 188 -7.24 -1.30 -6.55
CA SER A 188 -6.74 -2.40 -7.39
C SER A 188 -7.45 -2.43 -8.74
N ASP A 189 -6.90 -3.19 -9.69
CA ASP A 189 -7.44 -3.33 -11.05
C ASP A 189 -8.85 -3.94 -11.05
N GLY A 190 -9.20 -4.75 -10.03
CA GLY A 190 -10.52 -5.32 -9.89
C GLY A 190 -11.66 -4.29 -9.84
N LEU A 191 -11.40 -3.05 -9.38
CA LEU A 191 -12.36 -1.96 -9.52
C LEU A 191 -12.45 -1.49 -10.98
N THR A 192 -11.30 -1.14 -11.57
CA THR A 192 -11.23 -0.45 -12.87
C THR A 192 -11.52 -1.36 -14.06
N ASP A 193 -11.43 -2.65 -13.89
CA ASP A 193 -11.87 -3.66 -14.86
C ASP A 193 -13.40 -3.73 -15.00
N VAL A 194 -14.13 -3.24 -14.00
CA VAL A 194 -15.60 -3.33 -13.94
C VAL A 194 -16.28 -1.97 -13.94
N VAL A 195 -15.70 -0.98 -13.27
CA VAL A 195 -16.28 0.36 -13.09
C VAL A 195 -15.46 1.38 -13.87
N SER A 196 -16.13 2.11 -14.78
CA SER A 196 -15.44 3.11 -15.61
C SER A 196 -14.94 4.30 -14.79
N PRO A 197 -13.89 5.01 -15.27
CA PRO A 197 -13.36 6.20 -14.62
C PRO A 197 -14.41 7.29 -14.40
N GLU A 198 -15.35 7.47 -15.36
CA GLU A 198 -16.43 8.45 -15.26
C GLU A 198 -17.37 8.10 -14.11
N LYS A 199 -17.64 6.80 -13.90
CA LYS A 199 -18.49 6.33 -12.79
C LYS A 199 -17.76 6.44 -11.46
N ILE A 200 -16.46 6.18 -11.40
CA ILE A 200 -15.64 6.40 -10.22
C ILE A 200 -15.67 7.88 -9.84
N HIS A 201 -15.48 8.79 -10.81
CA HIS A 201 -15.57 10.24 -10.62
C HIS A 201 -16.94 10.64 -10.05
N GLU A 202 -18.04 10.22 -10.68
CA GLU A 202 -19.40 10.51 -10.23
C GLU A 202 -19.60 10.09 -8.76
N VAL A 203 -19.22 8.87 -8.41
CA VAL A 203 -19.38 8.34 -7.06
C VAL A 203 -18.53 9.11 -6.04
N LEU A 204 -17.26 9.39 -6.38
CA LEU A 204 -16.35 10.10 -5.48
C LEU A 204 -16.78 11.55 -5.25
N ARG A 205 -17.32 12.21 -6.29
CA ARG A 205 -17.83 13.59 -6.23
C ARG A 205 -19.14 13.70 -5.44
N ASP A 206 -20.09 12.79 -5.72
CA ASP A 206 -21.48 12.93 -5.25
C ASP A 206 -21.73 12.29 -3.89
N SER A 207 -20.79 11.49 -3.38
CA SER A 207 -20.92 10.90 -2.05
C SER A 207 -20.66 11.93 -0.95
N GLU A 208 -21.56 12.02 0.02
CA GLU A 208 -21.43 12.93 1.18
C GLU A 208 -20.28 12.46 2.10
N ALA A 209 -20.09 11.15 2.24
CA ALA A 209 -19.08 10.56 3.09
C ALA A 209 -18.21 9.55 2.34
N LEU A 210 -16.93 9.44 2.71
CA LEU A 210 -15.99 8.54 2.05
C LEU A 210 -16.37 7.06 2.14
N ASN A 211 -16.92 6.61 3.28
CA ASN A 211 -17.42 5.25 3.42
C ASN A 211 -18.55 4.93 2.45
N GLN A 212 -19.46 5.88 2.20
CA GLN A 212 -20.51 5.72 1.19
C GLN A 212 -19.91 5.57 -0.22
N ALA A 213 -18.88 6.36 -0.56
CA ALA A 213 -18.20 6.26 -1.84
C ALA A 213 -17.55 4.87 -2.00
N VAL A 214 -16.78 4.45 -1.02
CA VAL A 214 -16.08 3.15 -1.01
C VAL A 214 -17.07 2.00 -1.09
N ASP A 215 -18.12 1.99 -0.29
CA ASP A 215 -19.15 0.95 -0.32
C ASP A 215 -19.87 0.90 -1.66
N THR A 216 -20.21 2.06 -2.23
CA THR A 216 -20.85 2.15 -3.54
C THR A 216 -19.97 1.57 -4.65
N LEU A 217 -18.67 1.92 -4.67
CA LEU A 217 -17.73 1.44 -5.69
C LEU A 217 -17.54 -0.08 -5.62
N VAL A 218 -17.32 -0.64 -4.43
CA VAL A 218 -17.20 -2.09 -4.25
C VAL A 218 -18.50 -2.79 -4.61
N ASP A 219 -19.66 -2.26 -4.20
CA ASP A 219 -20.96 -2.85 -4.55
C ASP A 219 -21.25 -2.81 -6.06
N LEU A 220 -20.84 -1.75 -6.77
CA LEU A 220 -20.92 -1.68 -8.24
C LEU A 220 -20.05 -2.75 -8.88
N THR A 221 -18.83 -2.95 -8.39
CA THR A 221 -17.93 -4.01 -8.85
C THR A 221 -18.55 -5.38 -8.63
N LEU A 222 -19.08 -5.66 -7.44
CA LEU A 222 -19.75 -6.92 -7.12
C LEU A 222 -20.98 -7.18 -8.00
N LYS A 223 -21.77 -6.14 -8.32
CA LYS A 223 -22.90 -6.23 -9.23
C LYS A 223 -22.45 -6.47 -10.68
N GLY A 224 -21.31 -5.93 -11.08
CA GLY A 224 -20.71 -6.13 -12.39
C GLY A 224 -20.03 -7.48 -12.59
N GLY A 225 -20.03 -8.34 -11.55
CA GLY A 225 -19.51 -9.71 -11.63
C GLY A 225 -18.20 -9.94 -10.89
N ALA A 226 -17.48 -8.88 -10.51
CA ALA A 226 -16.23 -8.90 -9.74
C ALA A 226 -15.35 -10.13 -10.05
N PRO A 227 -14.72 -10.19 -11.23
CA PRO A 227 -13.92 -11.36 -11.63
C PRO A 227 -12.64 -11.50 -10.82
N ASP A 228 -12.20 -10.43 -10.16
CA ASP A 228 -11.03 -10.37 -9.31
C ASP A 228 -11.35 -9.85 -7.91
N ASN A 229 -10.33 -9.86 -7.02
CA ASN A 229 -10.35 -9.14 -5.77
C ASN A 229 -10.56 -7.64 -6.06
N VAL A 230 -11.24 -6.94 -5.18
CA VAL A 230 -11.46 -5.50 -5.31
C VAL A 230 -11.15 -4.81 -4.00
N THR A 231 -10.21 -3.88 -4.07
CA THR A 231 -9.81 -3.08 -2.91
C THR A 231 -9.85 -1.60 -3.27
N VAL A 232 -10.49 -0.83 -2.41
CA VAL A 232 -10.69 0.61 -2.56
C VAL A 232 -10.31 1.30 -1.26
N VAL A 233 -9.44 2.30 -1.37
CA VAL A 233 -9.06 3.22 -0.30
C VAL A 233 -9.40 4.62 -0.76
N ALA A 234 -10.30 5.30 -0.07
CA ALA A 234 -10.61 6.71 -0.31
C ALA A 234 -10.14 7.55 0.87
N PHE A 235 -9.57 8.71 0.58
CA PHE A 235 -9.22 9.67 1.62
C PHE A 235 -9.43 11.11 1.16
N GLU A 236 -9.65 11.99 2.13
CA GLU A 236 -9.80 13.44 1.94
C GLU A 236 -8.72 14.15 2.75
N ILE A 237 -8.11 15.14 2.13
CA ILE A 237 -7.13 16.02 2.80
C ILE A 237 -7.91 16.96 3.71
N ALA A 238 -7.58 16.97 4.99
CA ALA A 238 -8.25 17.82 5.98
C ALA A 238 -7.25 18.51 6.90
N GLU A 239 -7.66 19.60 7.52
CA GLU A 239 -6.93 20.21 8.61
C GLU A 239 -6.95 19.29 9.83
N GLY A 240 -5.78 18.99 10.38
CA GLY A 240 -5.64 18.18 11.59
C GLY A 240 -5.92 18.98 12.85
N THR A 241 -6.60 18.37 13.82
CA THR A 241 -6.73 18.90 15.17
C THR A 241 -5.43 18.69 15.96
N ALA A 242 -5.24 19.43 17.06
CA ALA A 242 -4.05 19.27 17.91
C ALA A 242 -3.89 17.83 18.46
N GLU A 243 -5.01 17.14 18.69
CA GLU A 243 -5.02 15.74 19.15
C GLU A 243 -4.57 14.77 18.03
N GLU A 244 -5.04 15.01 16.81
CA GLU A 244 -4.67 14.17 15.65
C GLU A 244 -3.22 14.34 15.22
N LEU A 245 -2.63 15.49 15.53
CA LEU A 245 -1.24 15.85 15.22
C LEU A 245 -0.28 15.51 16.37
N ALA A 246 -0.82 15.09 17.51
CA ALA A 246 0.01 14.64 18.61
C ALA A 246 0.85 13.43 18.18
N PRO A 247 2.13 13.37 18.57
CA PRO A 247 2.94 12.17 18.34
C PRO A 247 2.20 10.94 18.85
N VAL A 248 2.29 9.84 18.10
CA VAL A 248 1.76 8.56 18.60
C VAL A 248 2.44 8.27 19.94
N PRO A 249 1.67 8.01 21.02
CA PRO A 249 2.25 7.70 22.30
C PRO A 249 3.22 6.52 22.20
N ASP A 250 4.28 6.52 23.01
CA ASP A 250 5.13 5.35 23.11
C ASP A 250 4.28 4.12 23.41
N VAL A 251 4.38 3.12 22.56
CA VAL A 251 3.60 1.89 22.69
C VAL A 251 4.19 1.10 23.84
N HIS A 252 3.42 0.94 24.91
CA HIS A 252 3.73 -0.03 25.95
C HIS A 252 3.33 -1.42 25.47
N LEU A 253 4.28 -2.12 24.85
CA LEU A 253 4.08 -3.49 24.41
C LEU A 253 3.91 -4.40 25.63
N SER A 254 3.01 -5.37 25.53
CA SER A 254 2.84 -6.39 26.58
C SER A 254 4.10 -7.25 26.72
N GLU A 255 4.30 -7.85 27.92
CA GLU A 255 5.41 -8.79 28.14
C GLU A 255 5.38 -9.95 27.13
N GLN A 256 4.19 -10.37 26.70
CA GLN A 256 4.03 -11.40 25.68
C GLN A 256 4.49 -10.93 24.30
N ALA A 257 4.14 -9.68 23.91
CA ALA A 257 4.59 -9.09 22.64
C ALA A 257 6.10 -8.88 22.64
N LEU A 258 6.67 -8.41 23.76
CA LEU A 258 8.11 -8.26 23.92
C LEU A 258 8.84 -9.61 23.87
N ALA A 259 8.33 -10.65 24.51
CA ALA A 259 8.90 -12.00 24.43
C ALA A 259 8.84 -12.56 23.00
N ALA A 260 7.78 -12.28 22.28
CA ALA A 260 7.62 -12.65 20.87
C ALA A 260 8.51 -11.82 19.93
N ALA A 261 8.97 -10.64 20.36
CA ALA A 261 9.89 -9.79 19.61
C ALA A 261 11.36 -10.25 19.69
N HIS A 262 11.70 -11.21 20.56
CA HIS A 262 13.01 -11.87 20.55
C HIS A 262 13.06 -12.95 19.46
N PRO A 263 13.28 -12.59 18.21
CA PRO A 263 13.35 -13.56 17.14
C PRO A 263 14.70 -14.25 17.18
N PRO A 264 14.78 -15.48 16.72
CA PRO A 264 16.01 -15.95 16.12
C PRO A 264 16.39 -14.94 15.01
N GLU A 265 17.66 -14.79 14.72
CA GLU A 265 18.26 -13.79 13.81
C GLU A 265 17.52 -13.63 12.44
N VAL A 266 16.69 -14.59 12.08
CA VAL A 266 15.79 -14.58 10.91
C VAL A 266 14.47 -15.25 11.28
N GLY A 267 13.37 -14.52 11.34
CA GLY A 267 12.07 -15.11 11.67
C GLY A 267 10.89 -14.14 11.59
N PRO A 268 9.66 -14.65 11.55
CA PRO A 268 8.47 -13.82 11.49
C PRO A 268 8.34 -12.96 12.74
N VAL A 269 7.87 -11.73 12.56
CA VAL A 269 7.44 -10.90 13.69
C VAL A 269 6.11 -11.47 14.19
N SER A 270 5.96 -11.51 15.50
CA SER A 270 4.71 -11.97 16.11
C SER A 270 3.55 -11.07 15.70
N GLY A 271 2.44 -11.67 15.30
CA GLY A 271 1.20 -10.94 15.03
C GLY A 271 0.69 -10.16 16.22
N LEU A 272 1.02 -10.61 17.45
CA LEU A 272 0.70 -9.88 18.67
C LEU A 272 1.47 -8.56 18.75
N LEU A 273 2.79 -8.57 18.48
CA LEU A 273 3.63 -7.37 18.47
C LEU A 273 3.12 -6.36 17.45
N LEU A 274 2.86 -6.82 16.23
CA LEU A 274 2.38 -5.95 15.16
C LEU A 274 0.99 -5.38 15.46
N ARG A 275 0.11 -6.18 16.06
CA ARG A 275 -1.24 -5.75 16.46
C ARG A 275 -1.18 -4.67 17.51
N GLU A 276 -0.38 -4.85 18.55
CA GLU A 276 -0.20 -3.85 19.62
C GLU A 276 0.42 -2.56 19.08
N ASP A 277 1.35 -2.65 18.14
CA ASP A 277 1.93 -1.46 17.48
C ASP A 277 0.92 -0.73 16.59
N LEU A 278 0.12 -1.45 15.80
CA LEU A 278 -0.91 -0.87 14.96
C LEU A 278 -2.06 -0.27 15.78
N ASP A 279 -2.51 -0.95 16.85
CA ASP A 279 -3.61 -0.48 17.72
C ASP A 279 -3.28 0.84 18.44
N ALA A 280 -2.01 1.22 18.50
CA ALA A 280 -1.59 2.49 19.07
C ALA A 280 -2.02 3.72 18.25
N ARG A 281 -2.48 3.52 17.01
CA ARG A 281 -2.85 4.60 16.08
C ARG A 281 -4.17 4.31 15.37
N PRO A 282 -5.01 5.34 15.12
CA PRO A 282 -6.21 5.16 14.31
C PRO A 282 -5.81 4.81 12.87
N HIS A 283 -6.32 3.67 12.39
CA HIS A 283 -6.08 3.19 11.04
C HIS A 283 -7.19 2.24 10.58
N LEU A 284 -7.21 1.97 9.27
CA LEU A 284 -7.92 0.83 8.69
C LEU A 284 -6.93 -0.09 8.01
N LEU A 285 -7.09 -1.37 8.24
CA LEU A 285 -6.33 -2.44 7.61
C LEU A 285 -7.32 -3.43 6.99
N VAL A 286 -7.26 -3.63 5.68
CA VAL A 286 -8.20 -4.46 4.92
C VAL A 286 -7.49 -5.49 4.06
N GLY A 287 -8.24 -6.48 3.53
CA GLY A 287 -7.70 -7.51 2.66
C GLY A 287 -6.87 -8.57 3.38
N ALA A 288 -5.89 -9.14 2.69
CA ALA A 288 -5.03 -10.21 3.18
C ALA A 288 -4.24 -9.78 4.43
N ALA A 289 -3.74 -8.54 4.49
CA ALA A 289 -3.03 -8.01 5.65
C ALA A 289 -3.88 -8.03 6.93
N SER A 290 -5.16 -7.64 6.84
CA SER A 290 -6.09 -7.72 7.96
C SER A 290 -6.30 -9.15 8.45
N ASN A 291 -6.40 -10.11 7.52
CA ASN A 291 -6.53 -11.52 7.85
C ASN A 291 -5.25 -12.09 8.49
N ALA A 292 -4.09 -11.71 7.95
CA ALA A 292 -2.79 -12.12 8.48
C ALA A 292 -2.63 -11.69 9.95
N VAL A 293 -2.92 -10.43 10.26
CA VAL A 293 -2.86 -9.89 11.64
C VAL A 293 -3.84 -10.59 12.56
N LYS A 294 -5.09 -10.84 12.12
CA LYS A 294 -6.13 -11.50 12.93
C LYS A 294 -5.82 -12.96 13.22
N THR A 295 -5.19 -13.67 12.30
CA THR A 295 -4.95 -15.11 12.41
C THR A 295 -3.55 -15.45 12.93
N ASP A 296 -2.73 -14.46 13.22
CA ASP A 296 -1.31 -14.60 13.60
C ASP A 296 -0.48 -15.37 12.54
N ARG A 297 -0.93 -15.30 11.28
CA ARG A 297 -0.27 -15.91 10.12
C ARG A 297 0.42 -14.85 9.28
N ILE A 298 1.18 -13.99 9.95
CA ILE A 298 1.92 -12.96 9.26
C ILE A 298 3.10 -13.63 8.57
N PRO A 299 3.17 -13.51 7.25
CA PRO A 299 4.38 -13.88 6.55
C PRO A 299 5.49 -13.02 7.11
N VAL A 300 6.71 -13.50 7.10
CA VAL A 300 7.87 -12.79 7.66
C VAL A 300 7.79 -11.31 7.33
N VAL A 301 7.42 -10.52 8.29
CA VAL A 301 7.24 -9.10 8.12
C VAL A 301 8.27 -8.41 8.98
N THR A 302 8.86 -7.40 8.43
CA THR A 302 9.53 -6.33 9.13
C THR A 302 10.90 -6.65 9.68
N ARG A 303 11.87 -6.44 8.83
CA ARG A 303 13.23 -6.19 9.32
C ARG A 303 13.42 -4.74 9.75
N SER A 304 12.69 -3.77 9.17
CA SER A 304 13.14 -2.40 9.30
C SER A 304 12.47 -1.59 10.40
N SER A 305 11.19 -1.42 10.37
CA SER A 305 10.55 -0.43 11.25
C SER A 305 10.07 -1.02 12.56
N THR A 306 9.36 -2.14 12.54
CA THR A 306 8.85 -2.75 13.78
C THR A 306 9.99 -3.38 14.59
N ARG A 307 11.03 -3.94 13.93
CA ARG A 307 12.23 -4.39 14.61
C ARG A 307 13.05 -3.26 15.20
N ARG A 308 13.24 -2.16 14.46
CA ARG A 308 13.91 -0.96 15.00
C ARG A 308 13.16 -0.40 16.19
N ARG A 309 11.83 -0.35 16.10
CA ARG A 309 10.99 0.10 17.20
C ARG A 309 10.99 -0.88 18.37
N ALA A 310 10.86 -2.18 18.13
CA ALA A 310 10.99 -3.20 19.17
C ALA A 310 12.38 -3.19 19.80
N ALA A 311 13.46 -3.11 19.02
CA ALA A 311 14.83 -3.01 19.52
C ALA A 311 15.05 -1.73 20.34
N ALA A 312 14.51 -0.58 19.90
CA ALA A 312 14.57 0.67 20.66
C ALA A 312 13.80 0.58 21.98
N LEU A 313 12.63 -0.06 22.00
CA LEU A 313 11.83 -0.29 23.22
C LEU A 313 12.49 -1.26 24.19
N LEU A 314 13.26 -2.24 23.68
CA LEU A 314 14.04 -3.18 24.48
C LEU A 314 15.39 -2.60 24.95
N GLY A 315 15.74 -1.36 24.54
CA GLY A 315 17.03 -0.76 24.84
C GLY A 315 18.21 -1.36 24.08
N GLU A 316 17.94 -2.13 23.04
CA GLU A 316 18.95 -2.68 22.14
C GLU A 316 19.37 -1.61 21.12
N THR A 317 20.67 -1.44 20.93
CA THR A 317 21.21 -0.53 19.89
C THR A 317 20.85 -1.15 18.51
N PRO A 318 20.15 -0.40 17.63
CA PRO A 318 19.86 -0.91 16.28
C PRO A 318 21.17 -1.27 15.58
N VAL A 319 21.26 -2.47 15.04
CA VAL A 319 22.37 -2.84 14.18
C VAL A 319 22.33 -1.89 12.98
N PRO A 320 23.40 -1.13 12.69
CA PRO A 320 23.39 -0.22 11.56
C PRO A 320 23.21 -1.03 10.29
N GLU A 321 22.09 -0.81 9.59
CA GLU A 321 21.90 -1.36 8.25
C GLU A 321 23.01 -0.83 7.35
N ASN A 322 23.66 -1.73 6.64
CA ASN A 322 24.61 -1.39 5.58
C ASN A 322 23.83 -0.82 4.39
N ARG A 323 23.40 0.45 4.50
CA ARG A 323 22.82 1.16 3.36
C ARG A 323 23.90 1.41 2.34
N PRO A 324 23.75 0.99 1.09
CA PRO A 324 24.63 1.48 0.05
C PRO A 324 24.43 3.00 -0.04
N ARG A 325 25.43 3.77 0.40
CA ARG A 325 25.47 5.21 0.15
C ARG A 325 25.42 5.40 -1.36
N ARG A 326 24.33 5.97 -1.88
CA ARG A 326 24.34 6.51 -3.23
C ARG A 326 25.42 7.61 -3.24
N THR A 327 26.55 7.31 -3.85
CA THR A 327 27.50 8.33 -4.27
C THR A 327 26.80 9.16 -5.32
N ALA A 328 26.52 10.43 -4.98
CA ALA A 328 26.16 11.42 -5.98
C ALA A 328 27.27 11.44 -7.03
N ALA A 329 26.93 11.04 -8.25
CA ALA A 329 27.79 11.32 -9.39
C ALA A 329 27.71 12.82 -9.66
N VAL A 330 28.88 13.46 -9.63
CA VAL A 330 29.12 14.84 -10.07
C VAL A 330 28.87 14.96 -11.56
#